data_48bc8a14552045b4acf9282cd89317cb
#
_entry.id   48bc8a14552045b4acf9282cd89317cb
#
_cell.length_a   1.000
_cell.length_b   1.000
_cell.length_c   1.000
_cell.angle_alpha   90.00
_cell.angle_beta   90.00
_cell.angle_gamma   90.00
#
_symmetry.space_group_name_H-M   'P 1'
#
loop_
_entity.id
_entity.type
_entity.pdbx_description
1 polymer ?
#
loop_
_entity_poly.entity_id
_entity_poly.type
_entity_poly.pdbx_seq_one_letter_code
_entity_poly.pdbx_strand_id
1 'polypeptide(L)'
;MAKQVLVVMPMNERQKAYLEKQASSGCFDCTFKYMKSREVTAEDLDGVSALIGNLSPEIIEKSGKRLEWVQLNSAGADMYVTPGVLSDSTVLTNAAGAYGLSVSEHMLALTFDLIRKFEIYHHNQEHHIWKDEGNIASV
;
A
#
# COMPACT_ATOMS: atom_id res chain seq x y z
N MET A 1 -20.66 10.01 -19.45
CA MET A 1 -21.01 9.89 -18.01
C MET A 1 -19.73 9.94 -17.21
N ALA A 2 -19.73 10.72 -16.12
CA ALA A 2 -18.58 10.74 -15.21
C ALA A 2 -18.28 9.34 -14.67
N LYS A 3 -16.99 8.95 -14.67
CA LYS A 3 -16.55 7.67 -14.10
C LYS A 3 -16.44 7.82 -12.59
N GLN A 4 -16.97 6.88 -11.84
CA GLN A 4 -16.83 6.88 -10.38
C GLN A 4 -15.53 6.17 -9.96
N VAL A 5 -14.74 6.84 -9.14
CA VAL A 5 -13.48 6.33 -8.57
C VAL A 5 -13.66 6.13 -7.08
N LEU A 6 -13.53 4.90 -6.61
CA LEU A 6 -13.52 4.57 -5.19
C LEU A 6 -12.09 4.60 -4.66
N VAL A 7 -11.84 5.40 -3.63
CA VAL A 7 -10.53 5.51 -2.96
C VAL A 7 -10.65 4.95 -1.55
N VAL A 8 -9.91 3.86 -1.29
CA VAL A 8 -9.94 3.14 -0.01
C VAL A 8 -8.62 3.22 0.76
N MET A 9 -7.60 3.81 0.16
CA MET A 9 -6.36 4.08 0.86
C MET A 9 -6.47 5.35 1.74
N PRO A 10 -5.79 5.40 2.90
CA PRO A 10 -5.75 6.61 3.72
C PRO A 10 -5.13 7.79 2.95
N MET A 11 -5.85 8.90 2.90
CA MET A 11 -5.38 10.14 2.29
C MET A 11 -5.73 11.34 3.18
N ASN A 12 -4.80 12.28 3.31
CA ASN A 12 -5.08 13.57 3.92
C ASN A 12 -5.72 14.53 2.91
N GLU A 13 -6.27 15.65 3.38
CA GLU A 13 -7.00 16.60 2.53
C GLU A 13 -6.14 17.19 1.40
N ARG A 14 -4.85 17.40 1.62
CA ARG A 14 -3.93 17.88 0.59
C ARG A 14 -3.76 16.86 -0.54
N GLN A 15 -3.68 15.57 -0.19
CA GLN A 15 -3.56 14.48 -1.17
C GLN A 15 -4.84 14.31 -1.98
N LYS A 16 -6.01 14.40 -1.33
CA LYS A 16 -7.31 14.36 -2.02
C LYS A 16 -7.43 15.51 -3.01
N ALA A 17 -7.18 16.73 -2.56
CA ALA A 17 -7.24 17.92 -3.41
C ALA A 17 -6.26 17.83 -4.59
N TYR A 18 -5.06 17.25 -4.38
CA TYR A 18 -4.10 17.03 -5.45
C TYR A 18 -4.63 16.02 -6.48
N LEU A 19 -5.17 14.89 -6.04
CA LEU A 19 -5.75 13.86 -6.91
C LEU A 19 -6.90 14.42 -7.76
N GLU A 20 -7.83 15.13 -7.14
CA GLU A 20 -8.99 15.76 -7.81
C GLU A 20 -8.55 16.83 -8.82
N LYS A 21 -7.54 17.64 -8.44
CA LYS A 21 -6.97 18.63 -9.34
C LYS A 21 -6.31 17.98 -10.57
N GLN A 22 -5.58 16.88 -10.38
CA GLN A 22 -4.93 16.18 -11.50
C GLN A 22 -5.98 15.57 -12.45
N ALA A 23 -7.03 14.98 -11.91
CA ALA A 23 -8.13 14.45 -12.71
C ALA A 23 -8.80 15.55 -13.55
N SER A 24 -9.11 16.69 -12.93
CA SER A 24 -9.73 17.83 -13.62
C SER A 24 -8.83 18.43 -14.71
N SER A 25 -7.52 18.55 -14.45
CA SER A 25 -6.56 19.09 -15.43
C SER A 25 -6.27 18.13 -16.57
N GLY A 26 -6.41 16.81 -16.34
CA GLY A 26 -6.28 15.78 -17.37
C GLY A 26 -7.51 15.59 -18.25
N CYS A 27 -8.55 16.41 -18.10
CA CYS A 27 -9.84 16.28 -18.79
C CYS A 27 -10.54 14.94 -18.54
N PHE A 28 -10.29 14.32 -17.38
CA PHE A 28 -11.01 13.12 -16.98
C PHE A 28 -12.29 13.49 -16.24
N ASP A 29 -13.43 13.17 -16.86
CA ASP A 29 -14.74 13.31 -16.22
C ASP A 29 -14.94 12.18 -15.21
N CYS A 30 -14.51 12.44 -13.94
CA CYS A 30 -14.62 11.47 -12.86
C CYS A 30 -15.01 12.13 -11.53
N THR A 31 -15.65 11.35 -10.69
CA THR A 31 -16.00 11.70 -9.29
C THR A 31 -15.32 10.76 -8.33
N PHE A 32 -14.90 11.26 -7.16
CA PHE A 32 -14.20 10.49 -6.15
C PHE A 32 -15.11 10.21 -4.95
N LYS A 33 -15.16 8.93 -4.54
CA LYS A 33 -15.77 8.48 -3.28
C LYS A 33 -14.66 7.96 -2.38
N TYR A 34 -14.53 8.52 -1.18
CA TYR A 34 -13.50 8.14 -0.20
C TYR A 34 -14.14 7.30 0.91
N MET A 35 -13.61 6.11 1.15
CA MET A 35 -14.08 5.20 2.19
C MET A 35 -12.89 4.50 2.86
N LYS A 36 -13.08 4.02 4.08
CA LYS A 36 -12.10 3.10 4.68
C LYS A 36 -12.32 1.70 4.11
N SER A 37 -11.24 1.01 3.72
CA SER A 37 -11.33 -0.32 3.09
C SER A 37 -12.17 -1.33 3.89
N ARG A 38 -12.12 -1.26 5.23
CA ARG A 38 -12.89 -2.14 6.13
C ARG A 38 -14.40 -1.87 6.17
N GLU A 39 -14.83 -0.72 5.67
CA GLU A 39 -16.22 -0.26 5.69
C GLU A 39 -16.90 -0.49 4.32
N VAL A 40 -16.14 -0.88 3.31
CA VAL A 40 -16.63 -1.10 1.95
C VAL A 40 -17.35 -2.43 1.86
N THR A 41 -18.54 -2.39 1.30
CA THR A 41 -19.35 -3.58 0.97
C THR A 41 -19.36 -3.84 -0.52
N ALA A 42 -19.92 -4.96 -0.94
CA ALA A 42 -20.09 -5.30 -2.35
C ALA A 42 -20.95 -4.27 -3.11
N GLU A 43 -21.94 -3.70 -2.43
CA GLU A 43 -22.85 -2.69 -2.99
C GLU A 43 -22.15 -1.36 -3.29
N ASP A 44 -21.10 -1.03 -2.54
CA ASP A 44 -20.31 0.18 -2.74
C ASP A 44 -19.51 0.18 -4.04
N LEU A 45 -19.34 -0.99 -4.67
CA LEU A 45 -18.70 -1.12 -5.99
C LEU A 45 -19.69 -0.97 -7.16
N ASP A 46 -20.97 -0.83 -6.90
CA ASP A 46 -21.94 -0.63 -8.00
C ASP A 46 -21.71 0.74 -8.64
N GLY A 47 -21.52 0.71 -9.96
CA GLY A 47 -21.22 1.90 -10.76
C GLY A 47 -19.78 2.42 -10.65
N VAL A 48 -18.91 1.79 -9.85
CA VAL A 48 -17.49 2.15 -9.74
C VAL A 48 -16.72 1.66 -10.96
N SER A 49 -16.00 2.58 -11.62
CA SER A 49 -15.13 2.28 -12.77
C SER A 49 -13.69 2.05 -12.35
N ALA A 50 -13.21 2.69 -11.29
CA ALA A 50 -11.83 2.54 -10.83
C ALA A 50 -11.76 2.47 -9.32
N LEU A 51 -10.80 1.66 -8.83
CA LEU A 51 -10.49 1.47 -7.41
C LEU A 51 -9.04 1.91 -7.13
N ILE A 52 -8.84 2.76 -6.13
CA ILE A 52 -7.52 3.15 -5.64
C ILE A 52 -7.36 2.68 -4.19
N GLY A 53 -6.41 1.80 -3.96
CA GLY A 53 -6.12 1.19 -2.68
C GLY A 53 -6.44 -0.30 -2.65
N ASN A 54 -6.10 -0.95 -1.54
CA ASN A 54 -6.31 -2.39 -1.37
C ASN A 54 -7.69 -2.66 -0.77
N LEU A 55 -8.47 -3.47 -1.47
CA LEU A 55 -9.76 -3.97 -1.00
C LEU A 55 -9.71 -5.50 -0.98
N SER A 56 -10.52 -6.13 -0.11
CA SER A 56 -10.58 -7.59 -0.05
C SER A 56 -10.95 -8.19 -1.41
N PRO A 57 -10.19 -9.20 -1.88
CA PRO A 57 -10.49 -9.89 -3.13
C PRO A 57 -11.92 -10.43 -3.21
N GLU A 58 -12.47 -10.91 -2.09
CA GLU A 58 -13.83 -11.47 -2.03
C GLU A 58 -14.92 -10.42 -2.33
N ILE A 59 -14.68 -9.16 -1.96
CA ILE A 59 -15.59 -8.04 -2.28
C ILE A 59 -15.51 -7.74 -3.78
N ILE A 60 -14.29 -7.71 -4.33
CA ILE A 60 -14.05 -7.45 -5.76
C ILE A 60 -14.65 -8.58 -6.61
N GLU A 61 -14.45 -9.82 -6.26
CA GLU A 61 -14.99 -10.99 -6.96
C GLU A 61 -16.53 -10.94 -7.07
N LYS A 62 -17.20 -10.52 -5.99
CA LYS A 62 -18.66 -10.43 -5.95
C LYS A 62 -19.22 -9.29 -6.80
N SER A 63 -18.56 -8.16 -6.85
CA SER A 63 -19.16 -6.92 -7.41
C SER A 63 -18.24 -6.11 -8.32
N GLY A 64 -16.96 -6.42 -8.35
CA GLY A 64 -15.95 -5.65 -9.10
C GLY A 64 -15.87 -5.94 -10.59
N LYS A 65 -16.81 -6.68 -11.17
CA LYS A 65 -16.79 -7.09 -12.60
C LYS A 65 -16.84 -5.93 -13.60
N ARG A 66 -17.18 -4.72 -13.14
CA ARG A 66 -17.22 -3.49 -13.96
C ARG A 66 -16.00 -2.61 -13.77
N LEU A 67 -15.07 -2.98 -12.89
CA LEU A 67 -13.84 -2.22 -12.70
C LEU A 67 -13.00 -2.25 -13.97
N GLU A 68 -12.71 -1.08 -14.49
CA GLU A 68 -11.81 -0.88 -15.63
C GLU A 68 -10.36 -0.79 -15.17
N TRP A 69 -10.13 -0.24 -13.96
CA TRP A 69 -8.80 -0.05 -13.41
C TRP A 69 -8.78 -0.24 -11.89
N VAL A 70 -7.74 -0.92 -11.42
CA VAL A 70 -7.41 -1.07 -10.01
C VAL A 70 -5.96 -0.65 -9.79
N GLN A 71 -5.75 0.35 -8.94
CA GLN A 71 -4.43 0.77 -8.46
C GLN A 71 -4.26 0.31 -7.02
N LEU A 72 -3.37 -0.64 -6.79
CA LEU A 72 -3.02 -1.07 -5.43
C LEU A 72 -2.04 -0.09 -4.77
N ASN A 73 -2.18 0.09 -3.46
CA ASN A 73 -1.19 0.79 -2.64
C ASN A 73 -0.11 -0.15 -2.04
N SER A 74 -0.17 -1.45 -2.35
CA SER A 74 0.87 -2.44 -2.06
C SER A 74 1.72 -2.74 -3.29
N ALA A 75 2.94 -3.24 -3.09
CA ALA A 75 3.77 -3.78 -4.16
C ALA A 75 3.33 -5.18 -4.56
N GLY A 76 2.88 -6.02 -3.61
CA GLY A 76 2.32 -7.35 -3.89
C GLY A 76 0.94 -7.26 -4.52
N ALA A 77 0.68 -8.09 -5.52
CA ALA A 77 -0.56 -8.17 -6.27
C ALA A 77 -1.13 -9.60 -6.36
N ASP A 78 -0.50 -10.57 -5.71
CA ASP A 78 -0.77 -12.01 -5.89
C ASP A 78 -2.24 -12.38 -5.68
N MET A 79 -2.89 -11.80 -4.67
CA MET A 79 -4.30 -12.07 -4.37
C MET A 79 -5.25 -11.55 -5.46
N TYR A 80 -4.85 -10.54 -6.22
CA TYR A 80 -5.70 -9.87 -7.23
C TYR A 80 -5.60 -10.52 -8.61
N VAL A 81 -4.51 -11.25 -8.87
CA VAL A 81 -4.32 -11.99 -10.14
C VAL A 81 -4.88 -13.41 -10.09
N THR A 82 -5.49 -13.80 -8.98
CA THR A 82 -6.20 -15.07 -8.87
C THR A 82 -7.39 -15.08 -9.83
N PRO A 83 -7.58 -16.17 -10.62
CA PRO A 83 -8.71 -16.25 -11.55
C PRO A 83 -10.05 -15.99 -10.87
N GLY A 84 -10.88 -15.13 -11.47
CA GLY A 84 -12.20 -14.79 -10.99
C GLY A 84 -12.27 -13.54 -10.11
N VAL A 85 -11.16 -13.05 -9.55
CA VAL A 85 -11.13 -11.82 -8.72
C VAL A 85 -11.36 -10.60 -9.60
N LEU A 86 -10.56 -10.41 -10.63
CA LEU A 86 -10.72 -9.31 -11.58
C LEU A 86 -11.24 -9.85 -12.93
N SER A 87 -11.87 -8.97 -13.70
CA SER A 87 -12.20 -9.25 -15.09
C SER A 87 -10.93 -9.24 -15.95
N ASP A 88 -10.87 -10.05 -17.01
CA ASP A 88 -9.76 -10.07 -17.98
C ASP A 88 -9.51 -8.71 -18.64
N SER A 89 -10.52 -7.83 -18.66
CA SER A 89 -10.41 -6.48 -19.19
C SER A 89 -9.97 -5.44 -18.16
N THR A 90 -9.88 -5.80 -16.89
CA THR A 90 -9.47 -4.88 -15.83
C THR A 90 -7.97 -4.65 -15.85
N VAL A 91 -7.55 -3.39 -15.93
CA VAL A 91 -6.13 -3.02 -15.80
C VAL A 91 -5.76 -3.03 -14.31
N LEU A 92 -4.80 -3.84 -13.92
CA LEU A 92 -4.24 -3.88 -12.58
C LEU A 92 -2.87 -3.22 -12.54
N THR A 93 -2.71 -2.25 -11.65
CA THR A 93 -1.44 -1.58 -11.36
C THR A 93 -1.15 -1.63 -9.86
N ASN A 94 0.11 -1.58 -9.48
CA ASN A 94 0.55 -1.68 -8.09
C ASN A 94 1.60 -0.62 -7.73
N ALA A 95 2.04 -0.60 -6.47
CA ALA A 95 3.06 0.31 -5.97
C ALA A 95 4.48 -0.28 -6.00
N ALA A 96 4.79 -1.12 -7.02
CA ALA A 96 6.13 -1.67 -7.18
C ALA A 96 7.18 -0.56 -7.28
N GLY A 97 8.27 -0.68 -6.51
CA GLY A 97 9.35 0.31 -6.43
C GLY A 97 9.11 1.45 -5.42
N ALA A 98 7.88 1.69 -4.96
CA ALA A 98 7.59 2.79 -4.05
C ALA A 98 8.25 2.64 -2.66
N TYR A 99 8.50 1.42 -2.23
CA TYR A 99 9.01 1.10 -0.88
C TYR A 99 10.50 0.72 -0.87
N GLY A 100 11.16 0.63 -2.02
CA GLY A 100 12.51 0.09 -2.16
C GLY A 100 13.52 0.78 -1.24
N LEU A 101 13.54 2.11 -1.21
CA LEU A 101 14.46 2.88 -0.37
C LEU A 101 14.23 2.60 1.12
N SER A 102 13.00 2.77 1.60
CA SER A 102 12.67 2.59 3.02
C SER A 102 12.96 1.18 3.51
N VAL A 103 12.66 0.15 2.68
CA VAL A 103 12.92 -1.25 3.01
C VAL A 103 14.41 -1.52 3.07
N SER A 104 15.20 -1.02 2.10
CA SER A 104 16.66 -1.23 2.10
C SER A 104 17.35 -0.53 3.27
N GLU A 105 16.94 0.70 3.62
CA GLU A 105 17.45 1.40 4.79
C GLU A 105 17.14 0.65 6.09
N HIS A 106 15.92 0.13 6.21
CA HIS A 106 15.53 -0.68 7.38
C HIS A 106 16.34 -1.98 7.47
N MET A 107 16.54 -2.68 6.34
CA MET A 107 17.40 -3.88 6.30
C MET A 107 18.83 -3.58 6.74
N LEU A 108 19.42 -2.48 6.27
CA LEU A 108 20.76 -2.08 6.67
C LEU A 108 20.82 -1.75 8.17
N ALA A 109 19.83 -1.01 8.67
CA ALA A 109 19.76 -0.68 10.10
C ALA A 109 19.71 -1.95 10.97
N LEU A 110 18.84 -2.91 10.65
CA LEU A 110 18.76 -4.18 11.37
C LEU A 110 20.05 -5.00 11.22
N THR A 111 20.67 -5.00 10.04
CA THR A 111 21.94 -5.70 9.84
C THR A 111 23.03 -5.13 10.75
N PHE A 112 23.15 -3.81 10.81
CA PHE A 112 24.13 -3.17 11.70
C PHE A 112 23.80 -3.41 13.18
N ASP A 113 22.54 -3.36 13.57
CA ASP A 113 22.10 -3.66 14.92
C ASP A 113 22.59 -5.05 15.37
N LEU A 114 22.34 -6.07 14.54
CA LEU A 114 22.72 -7.46 14.82
C LEU A 114 24.24 -7.65 14.87
N ILE A 115 24.98 -7.22 13.85
CA ILE A 115 26.41 -7.46 13.76
C ILE A 115 27.22 -6.63 14.77
N ARG A 116 26.69 -5.49 15.19
CA ARG A 116 27.29 -4.60 16.20
C ARG A 116 26.82 -4.90 17.62
N LYS A 117 25.90 -5.86 17.78
CA LYS A 117 25.36 -6.29 19.09
C LYS A 117 24.72 -5.13 19.87
N PHE A 118 24.02 -4.22 19.18
CA PHE A 118 23.46 -3.04 19.83
C PHE A 118 22.44 -3.38 20.89
N GLU A 119 21.64 -4.43 20.71
CA GLU A 119 20.69 -4.91 21.71
C GLU A 119 21.41 -5.29 23.03
N ILE A 120 22.53 -6.04 22.93
CA ILE A 120 23.30 -6.46 24.11
C ILE A 120 23.96 -5.27 24.81
N TYR A 121 24.57 -4.36 24.02
CA TYR A 121 25.19 -3.17 24.57
C TYR A 121 24.18 -2.20 25.16
N HIS A 122 22.99 -2.07 24.57
CA HIS A 122 21.90 -1.28 25.13
C HIS A 122 21.42 -1.83 26.47
N HIS A 123 21.20 -3.14 26.55
CA HIS A 123 20.90 -3.82 27.82
C HIS A 123 21.98 -3.57 28.89
N ASN A 124 23.26 -3.72 28.51
CA ASN A 124 24.38 -3.48 29.42
C ASN A 124 24.39 -2.02 29.91
N GLN A 125 24.10 -1.05 29.04
CA GLN A 125 24.02 0.37 29.40
C GLN A 125 22.90 0.64 30.41
N GLU A 126 21.71 0.07 30.22
CA GLU A 126 20.59 0.21 31.15
C GLU A 126 20.89 -0.34 32.53
N HIS A 127 21.72 -1.40 32.60
CA HIS A 127 22.09 -2.06 33.84
C HIS A 127 23.43 -1.59 34.40
N HIS A 128 24.06 -0.55 33.84
CA HIS A 128 25.35 -0.02 34.23
C HIS A 128 26.49 -1.07 34.18
N ILE A 129 26.38 -2.01 33.22
CA ILE A 129 27.38 -3.08 33.01
C ILE A 129 28.40 -2.59 31.97
N TRP A 130 29.65 -2.43 32.40
CA TRP A 130 30.79 -2.14 31.54
C TRP A 130 31.49 -3.43 31.13
N LYS A 131 31.13 -4.00 29.97
CA LYS A 131 31.63 -5.30 29.52
C LYS A 131 31.85 -5.31 28.02
N ASP A 132 32.96 -5.88 27.58
CA ASP A 132 33.20 -6.22 26.20
C ASP A 132 32.44 -7.51 25.84
N GLU A 133 31.53 -7.43 24.88
CA GLU A 133 30.71 -8.57 24.41
C GLU A 133 31.39 -9.33 23.26
N GLY A 134 32.70 -9.15 23.10
CA GLY A 134 33.54 -9.89 22.17
C GLY A 134 33.51 -9.36 20.75
N ASN A 135 34.06 -10.12 19.81
CA ASN A 135 34.29 -9.70 18.44
C ASN A 135 33.03 -9.21 17.76
N ILE A 136 33.16 -8.08 17.09
CA ILE A 136 32.13 -7.47 16.23
C ILE A 136 32.47 -7.81 14.79
N ALA A 137 31.50 -8.34 14.05
CA ALA A 137 31.66 -8.59 12.62
C ALA A 137 31.75 -7.27 11.84
N SER A 138 32.52 -7.28 10.75
CA SER A 138 32.54 -6.20 9.76
C SER A 138 31.71 -6.61 8.55
N VAL A 139 31.08 -5.64 7.90
CA VAL A 139 30.39 -5.83 6.61
C VAL A 139 31.38 -5.55 5.50
#